data_7d576568440fa8503f259e97494667b7
#
_entry.id   7d576568440fa8503f259e97494667b7
#
_cell.length_a   1.000
_cell.length_b   1.000
_cell.length_c   1.000
_cell.angle_alpha   90.00
_cell.angle_beta   90.00
_cell.angle_gamma   90.00
#
_symmetry.space_group_name_H-M   'P 1'
#
loop_
_entity.id
_entity.type
_entity.pdbx_description
1 polymer ?
#
loop_
_entity_poly.entity_id
_entity_poly.type
_entity_poly.pdbx_seq_one_letter_code
_entity_poly.pdbx_strand_id
1 'polypeptide(L)'
;MKSICVFGIFVADLCFFSHTIPIRGQTVLGTKYLVGPGGKGSNQSIAAARLGGDVKFITKLGADNHAEMALSLYKDAGMNTNTIT
;
A
#
# COMPACT_ATOMS: atom_id res chain seq x y z
N MET A 1 2.24 -14.23 -22.23
CA MET A 1 1.19 -13.63 -21.34
C MET A 1 1.15 -12.13 -21.57
N LYS A 2 -0.03 -11.58 -21.65
CA LYS A 2 -0.18 -10.14 -21.78
C LYS A 2 0.12 -9.47 -20.44
N SER A 3 0.81 -8.35 -20.49
CA SER A 3 1.11 -7.55 -19.29
C SER A 3 -0.07 -6.67 -18.92
N ILE A 4 -0.23 -6.47 -17.62
CA ILE A 4 -1.16 -5.50 -17.06
C ILE A 4 -0.33 -4.34 -16.52
N CYS A 5 -0.61 -3.14 -16.99
CA CYS A 5 0.08 -1.95 -16.55
C CYS A 5 -0.88 -1.10 -15.71
N VAL A 6 -0.50 -0.80 -14.48
CA VAL A 6 -1.30 0.05 -13.58
C VAL A 6 -0.50 1.30 -13.29
N PHE A 7 -1.11 2.44 -13.50
CA PHE A 7 -0.55 3.74 -13.14
C PHE A 7 -1.34 4.32 -11.97
N GLY A 8 -0.69 4.53 -10.85
CA GLY A 8 -1.38 5.00 -9.67
C GLY A 8 -0.44 5.27 -8.51
N ILE A 9 -1.02 5.34 -7.32
CA ILE A 9 -0.25 5.67 -6.12
C ILE A 9 -0.32 4.55 -5.09
N PHE A 10 0.73 4.49 -4.26
CA PHE A 10 0.76 3.79 -3.00
C PHE A 10 0.42 4.78 -1.89
N VAL A 11 -0.34 4.34 -0.90
CA VAL A 11 -0.63 5.10 0.31
C VAL A 11 -0.28 4.24 1.51
N ALA A 12 0.44 4.80 2.47
CA ALA A 12 0.61 4.14 3.76
C ALA A 12 -0.61 4.46 4.62
N ASP A 13 -1.38 3.44 4.95
CA ASP A 13 -2.55 3.59 5.81
C ASP A 13 -2.12 3.51 7.27
N LEU A 14 -2.30 4.60 8.00
CA LEU A 14 -2.00 4.69 9.42
C LEU A 14 -3.30 4.50 10.20
N CYS A 15 -3.42 3.36 10.87
CA CYS A 15 -4.66 2.97 11.54
C CYS A 15 -4.48 3.01 13.05
N PHE A 16 -5.27 3.84 13.71
CA PHE A 16 -5.27 3.99 15.16
C PHE A 16 -6.57 3.43 15.71
N PHE A 17 -6.47 2.57 16.71
CA PHE A 17 -7.63 1.95 17.34
C PHE A 17 -7.87 2.61 18.70
N SER A 18 -9.13 2.83 19.04
CA SER A 18 -9.53 3.34 20.34
C SER A 18 -10.91 2.79 20.70
N HIS A 19 -11.29 2.94 21.97
CA HIS A 19 -12.62 2.50 22.43
C HIS A 19 -13.73 3.39 21.89
N THR A 20 -13.43 4.64 21.58
CA THR A 20 -14.39 5.62 21.05
C THR A 20 -13.75 6.41 19.92
N ILE A 21 -14.59 6.89 19.01
CA ILE A 21 -14.16 7.84 17.98
C ILE A 21 -14.16 9.23 18.61
N PRO A 22 -13.04 9.97 18.56
CA PRO A 22 -13.00 11.31 19.13
C PRO A 22 -13.96 12.27 18.43
N ILE A 23 -14.61 13.09 19.21
CA ILE A 23 -15.40 14.20 18.69
C ILE A 23 -14.49 15.41 18.47
N ARG A 24 -15.03 16.44 17.82
CA ARG A 24 -14.28 17.66 17.50
C ARG A 24 -13.60 18.24 18.76
N GLY A 25 -12.30 18.48 18.66
CA GLY A 25 -11.51 19.05 19.75
C GLY A 25 -11.12 18.09 20.86
N GLN A 26 -11.56 16.83 20.77
CA GLN A 26 -11.25 15.82 21.79
C GLN A 26 -9.97 15.07 21.45
N THR A 27 -9.19 14.77 22.48
CA THR A 27 -8.04 13.85 22.39
C THR A 27 -8.43 12.53 23.05
N VAL A 28 -8.21 11.42 22.36
CA VAL A 28 -8.50 10.08 22.85
C VAL A 28 -7.22 9.26 22.82
N LEU A 29 -6.95 8.55 23.92
CA LEU A 29 -5.80 7.64 23.97
C LEU A 29 -6.11 6.39 23.15
N GLY A 30 -5.24 6.10 22.17
CA GLY A 30 -5.39 4.89 21.36
C GLY A 30 -4.96 3.63 22.09
N THR A 31 -5.53 2.50 21.68
CA THR A 31 -5.21 1.19 22.24
C THR A 31 -4.28 0.38 21.35
N LYS A 32 -4.22 0.69 20.04
CA LYS A 32 -3.45 -0.05 19.05
C LYS A 32 -3.15 0.84 17.86
N TYR A 33 -2.02 0.58 17.22
CA TYR A 33 -1.59 1.26 16.02
C TYR A 33 -1.09 0.25 14.99
N LEU A 34 -1.57 0.37 13.76
CA LEU A 34 -1.11 -0.45 12.64
C LEU A 34 -0.82 0.43 11.44
N VAL A 35 0.21 0.06 10.69
CA VAL A 35 0.50 0.64 9.38
C VAL A 35 0.24 -0.44 8.35
N GLY A 36 -0.57 -0.12 7.35
CA GLY A 36 -0.88 -1.04 6.27
C GLY A 36 -0.69 -0.41 4.90
N PRO A 37 -0.66 -1.25 3.85
CA PRO A 37 -0.60 -0.75 2.49
C PRO A 37 -1.97 -0.30 2.03
N GLY A 38 -2.01 0.80 1.29
CA GLY A 38 -3.21 1.35 0.70
C GLY A 38 -2.92 1.95 -0.67
N GLY A 39 -3.87 2.71 -1.16
CA GLY A 39 -3.82 3.25 -2.51
C GLY A 39 -4.56 2.34 -3.48
N LYS A 40 -5.50 2.90 -4.24
CA LYS A 40 -6.35 2.11 -5.14
C LYS A 40 -5.55 1.40 -6.21
N GLY A 41 -4.61 2.11 -6.84
CA GLY A 41 -3.74 1.52 -7.86
C GLY A 41 -2.84 0.42 -7.29
N SER A 42 -2.28 0.65 -6.11
CA SER A 42 -1.47 -0.34 -5.41
C SER A 42 -2.28 -1.61 -5.11
N ASN A 43 -3.48 -1.46 -4.56
CA ASN A 43 -4.35 -2.58 -4.22
C ASN A 43 -4.78 -3.38 -5.47
N GLN A 44 -5.10 -2.69 -6.56
CA GLN A 44 -5.42 -3.34 -7.84
C GLN A 44 -4.25 -4.16 -8.37
N SER A 45 -3.05 -3.58 -8.31
CA SER A 45 -1.82 -4.23 -8.79
C SER A 45 -1.52 -5.50 -8.01
N ILE A 46 -1.61 -5.43 -6.68
CA ILE A 46 -1.36 -6.58 -5.81
C ILE A 46 -2.38 -7.68 -6.06
N ALA A 47 -3.66 -7.34 -6.15
CA ALA A 47 -4.71 -8.31 -6.41
C ALA A 47 -4.51 -9.01 -7.75
N ALA A 48 -4.21 -8.26 -8.80
CA ALA A 48 -3.96 -8.84 -10.12
C ALA A 48 -2.73 -9.74 -10.12
N ALA A 49 -1.65 -9.34 -9.45
CA ALA A 49 -0.43 -10.13 -9.35
C ALA A 49 -0.66 -11.44 -8.59
N ARG A 50 -1.39 -11.39 -7.50
CA ARG A 50 -1.72 -12.59 -6.69
C ARG A 50 -2.60 -13.58 -7.44
N LEU A 51 -3.35 -13.10 -8.42
CA LEU A 51 -4.15 -13.96 -9.30
C LEU A 51 -3.36 -14.49 -10.50
N GLY A 52 -2.06 -14.26 -10.55
CA GLY A 52 -1.17 -14.78 -11.58
C GLY A 52 -0.92 -13.82 -12.73
N GLY A 53 -1.35 -12.57 -12.65
CA GLY A 53 -1.12 -11.59 -13.69
C GLY A 53 0.34 -11.14 -13.76
N ASP A 54 0.79 -10.79 -14.96
CA ASP A 54 2.06 -10.12 -15.18
C ASP A 54 1.84 -8.61 -15.04
N VAL A 55 2.06 -8.09 -13.82
CA VAL A 55 1.69 -6.73 -13.45
C VAL A 55 2.92 -5.84 -13.37
N LYS A 56 2.81 -4.69 -14.02
CA LYS A 56 3.78 -3.59 -13.90
C LYS A 56 3.05 -2.41 -13.28
N PHE A 57 3.51 -2.01 -12.11
CA PHE A 57 2.94 -0.86 -11.41
C PHE A 57 3.85 0.33 -11.60
N ILE A 58 3.31 1.37 -12.21
CA ILE A 58 4.03 2.63 -12.44
C ILE A 58 3.66 3.59 -11.33
N THR A 59 4.62 3.87 -10.46
CA THR A 59 4.42 4.76 -9.32
C THR A 59 5.77 5.31 -8.87
N LYS A 60 5.72 6.22 -7.93
CA LYS A 60 6.91 6.77 -7.29
C LYS A 60 6.77 6.65 -5.78
N LEU A 61 7.83 6.20 -5.13
CA LEU A 61 7.89 6.05 -3.67
C LEU A 61 8.94 6.99 -3.10
N GLY A 62 8.82 7.29 -1.82
CA GLY A 62 9.86 7.99 -1.09
C GLY A 62 11.02 7.05 -0.72
N ALA A 63 11.97 7.56 0.05
CA ALA A 63 13.09 6.77 0.56
C ALA A 63 12.95 6.62 2.07
N ASP A 64 11.95 5.85 2.51
CA ASP A 64 11.60 5.71 3.92
C ASP A 64 11.07 4.30 4.22
N ASN A 65 10.70 4.06 5.46
CA ASN A 65 10.19 2.77 5.90
C ASN A 65 8.87 2.40 5.21
N HIS A 66 8.05 3.38 4.87
CA HIS A 66 6.80 3.12 4.15
C HIS A 66 7.07 2.62 2.73
N ALA A 67 8.07 3.19 2.07
CA ALA A 67 8.49 2.71 0.75
C ALA A 67 9.05 1.29 0.82
N GLU A 68 9.85 0.98 1.84
CA GLU A 68 10.38 -0.36 2.05
C GLU A 68 9.27 -1.38 2.25
N MET A 69 8.26 -1.03 3.04
CA MET A 69 7.07 -1.87 3.24
C MET A 69 6.37 -2.14 1.92
N ALA A 70 6.18 -1.11 1.10
CA ALA A 70 5.52 -1.25 -0.20
C ALA A 70 6.30 -2.18 -1.14
N LEU A 71 7.60 -1.98 -1.26
CA LEU A 71 8.45 -2.80 -2.12
C LEU A 71 8.49 -4.25 -1.68
N SER A 72 8.56 -4.51 -0.38
CA SER A 72 8.53 -5.85 0.18
C SER A 72 7.21 -6.55 -0.18
N LEU A 73 6.10 -5.85 -0.04
CA LEU A 73 4.77 -6.37 -0.36
C LEU A 73 4.65 -6.71 -1.85
N TYR A 74 5.16 -5.84 -2.72
CA TYR A 74 5.10 -6.07 -4.17
C TYR A 74 5.94 -7.28 -4.58
N LYS A 75 7.11 -7.44 -3.99
CA LYS A 75 7.98 -8.61 -4.24
C LYS A 75 7.31 -9.90 -3.77
N ASP A 76 6.68 -9.88 -2.60
CA ASP A 76 5.94 -11.03 -2.07
C ASP A 76 4.76 -11.41 -2.96
N ALA A 77 4.13 -10.43 -3.59
CA ALA A 77 3.04 -10.67 -4.53
C ALA A 77 3.51 -11.14 -5.91
N GLY A 78 4.82 -11.19 -6.13
CA GLY A 78 5.39 -11.61 -7.41
C GLY A 78 5.46 -10.53 -8.47
N MET A 79 5.38 -9.26 -8.06
CA MET A 79 5.44 -8.14 -8.99
C MET A 79 6.86 -7.75 -9.33
N ASN A 80 7.06 -7.34 -10.58
CA ASN A 80 8.29 -6.69 -11.00
C ASN A 80 8.27 -5.22 -10.55
N THR A 81 9.30 -4.81 -9.82
CA THR A 81 9.38 -3.46 -9.25
C THR A 81 10.22 -2.49 -10.10
N ASN A 82 10.64 -2.89 -11.29
CA ASN A 82 11.50 -2.06 -12.15
C ASN A 82 10.82 -0.76 -12.63
N THR A 83 9.50 -0.72 -12.64
CA THR A 83 8.72 0.45 -13.06
C THR A 83 8.40 1.40 -11.91
N ILE A 84 8.90 1.12 -10.71
CA ILE A 84 8.71 1.94 -9.52
C ILE A 84 9.97 2.79 -9.31
N THR A 85 9.77 4.08 -9.19
CA THR A 85 10.87 5.04 -9.02
C THR A 85 11.09 5.39 -7.54
#